data_28eb4949111f9580be4b883b06db7a34
#
_entry.id   28eb4949111f9580be4b883b06db7a34
#
_cell.length_a   1.000
_cell.length_b   1.000
_cell.length_c   1.000
_cell.angle_alpha   90.00
_cell.angle_beta   90.00
_cell.angle_gamma   90.00
#
_symmetry.space_group_name_H-M   'P 1'
#
loop_
_entity.id
_entity.type
_entity.pdbx_description
1 polymer ?
#
loop_
_entity_poly.entity_id
_entity_poly.type
_entity_poly.pdbx_seq_one_letter_code
_entity_poly.pdbx_strand_id
1 'polypeptide(L)'
;KNAAQTLFGLTDEEFENRKSFLDLRGIGMSINSKILSYKESGALPAKLYKLREEQKTYLDPSLYKIRKGFITKRIPYEEAKNLVFGVQSILPKEYKNKVFFLGSFRRNKSLIADLDILVVGEHNYRDLCDMLAKHYTIVVQGPQKTTFVFDTLEKTTMDIAWCNASNLAFQMLHFTGSATNNIRMRARAKEMGFMLNQYGLFPTEECSQTNKIKFELLNESNFFSTEEAIFEFLGLPYLEPQNR
;
A
#
# COMPACT_ATOMS: atom_id res chain seq x y z
N LYS A 1 -4.89 -2.35 12.17
CA LYS A 1 -4.90 -3.64 12.90
C LYS A 1 -4.86 -3.44 14.43
N ASN A 2 -4.01 -2.54 14.94
CA ASN A 2 -3.79 -2.43 16.39
C ASN A 2 -4.94 -1.76 17.14
N ALA A 3 -5.57 -0.68 16.64
CA ALA A 3 -6.64 0.03 17.33
C ALA A 3 -7.90 -0.83 17.54
N ALA A 4 -8.32 -1.57 16.51
CA ALA A 4 -9.49 -2.44 16.61
C ALA A 4 -9.24 -3.60 17.61
N GLN A 5 -8.09 -4.28 17.52
CA GLN A 5 -7.73 -5.35 18.45
C GLN A 5 -7.64 -4.86 19.90
N THR A 6 -7.10 -3.65 20.10
CA THR A 6 -7.00 -3.05 21.43
C THR A 6 -8.37 -2.69 22.00
N LEU A 7 -9.30 -2.19 21.16
CA LEU A 7 -10.67 -1.90 21.60
C LEU A 7 -11.47 -3.18 21.88
N PHE A 8 -11.30 -4.24 21.10
CA PHE A 8 -11.93 -5.54 21.33
C PHE A 8 -11.44 -6.24 22.60
N GLY A 9 -10.26 -5.87 23.09
CA GLY A 9 -9.72 -6.38 24.37
C GLY A 9 -10.26 -5.70 25.62
N LEU A 10 -11.05 -4.62 25.49
CA LEU A 10 -11.69 -3.94 26.61
C LEU A 10 -13.03 -4.63 26.93
N THR A 11 -13.34 -4.72 28.22
CA THR A 11 -14.70 -5.04 28.65
C THR A 11 -15.65 -3.88 28.37
N ASP A 12 -16.95 -4.15 28.32
CA ASP A 12 -17.97 -3.09 28.12
C ASP A 12 -17.87 -2.01 29.22
N GLU A 13 -17.60 -2.42 30.46
CA GLU A 13 -17.42 -1.54 31.60
C GLU A 13 -16.16 -0.66 31.45
N GLU A 14 -15.03 -1.23 31.03
CA GLU A 14 -13.80 -0.47 30.76
C GLU A 14 -13.98 0.51 29.62
N PHE A 15 -14.72 0.12 28.57
CA PHE A 15 -15.02 0.99 27.43
C PHE A 15 -15.93 2.15 27.87
N GLU A 16 -17.00 1.89 28.62
CA GLU A 16 -17.97 2.91 29.05
C GLU A 16 -17.38 3.90 30.05
N ASN A 17 -16.50 3.47 30.94
CA ASN A 17 -15.90 4.32 31.96
C ASN A 17 -14.75 5.20 31.46
N ARG A 18 -14.20 4.94 30.25
CA ARG A 18 -13.09 5.72 29.72
C ARG A 18 -13.53 7.09 29.18
N LYS A 19 -12.81 8.14 29.62
CA LYS A 19 -12.92 9.50 29.08
C LYS A 19 -11.97 9.77 27.89
N SER A 20 -11.01 8.89 27.66
CA SER A 20 -10.05 8.96 26.54
C SER A 20 -9.50 7.57 26.24
N PHE A 21 -9.12 7.36 25.00
CA PHE A 21 -8.52 6.12 24.49
C PHE A 21 -7.12 6.34 23.90
N LEU A 22 -6.54 7.53 24.14
CA LEU A 22 -5.23 7.91 23.60
C LEU A 22 -4.05 7.12 24.17
N ASP A 23 -4.23 6.55 25.37
CA ASP A 23 -3.28 5.65 26.03
C ASP A 23 -3.22 4.27 25.39
N LEU A 24 -4.19 3.94 24.56
CA LEU A 24 -4.29 2.64 23.92
C LEU A 24 -3.47 2.58 22.63
N ARG A 25 -2.72 1.48 22.49
CA ARG A 25 -1.85 1.28 21.33
C ARG A 25 -2.61 1.34 20.00
N GLY A 26 -2.20 2.24 19.13
CA GLY A 26 -2.77 2.41 17.79
C GLY A 26 -3.98 3.34 17.73
N ILE A 27 -4.33 4.02 18.82
CA ILE A 27 -5.39 5.03 18.86
C ILE A 27 -4.75 6.42 18.93
N GLY A 28 -4.78 7.13 17.80
CA GLY A 28 -4.42 8.53 17.72
C GLY A 28 -5.62 9.46 17.91
N MET A 29 -5.38 10.77 17.94
CA MET A 29 -6.41 11.80 18.20
C MET A 29 -7.65 11.67 17.30
N SER A 30 -7.48 11.38 16.01
CA SER A 30 -8.62 11.24 15.09
C SER A 30 -9.50 10.02 15.39
N ILE A 31 -8.91 8.91 15.84
CA ILE A 31 -9.67 7.70 16.23
C ILE A 31 -10.33 7.93 17.57
N ASN A 32 -9.60 8.50 18.53
CA ASN A 32 -10.12 8.85 19.85
C ASN A 32 -11.35 9.77 19.76
N SER A 33 -11.27 10.84 18.95
CA SER A 33 -12.39 11.76 18.74
C SER A 33 -13.65 11.06 18.19
N LYS A 34 -13.49 10.12 17.26
CA LYS A 34 -14.60 9.34 16.70
C LYS A 34 -15.22 8.38 17.72
N ILE A 35 -14.40 7.77 18.58
CA ILE A 35 -14.89 6.89 19.66
C ILE A 35 -15.68 7.71 20.69
N LEU A 36 -15.17 8.85 21.09
CA LEU A 36 -15.87 9.73 22.04
C LEU A 36 -17.17 10.26 21.48
N SER A 37 -17.20 10.70 20.22
CA SER A 37 -18.42 11.12 19.54
C SER A 37 -19.46 9.99 19.47
N TYR A 38 -19.05 8.75 19.28
CA TYR A 38 -19.91 7.58 19.35
C TYR A 38 -20.49 7.37 20.76
N LYS A 39 -19.65 7.49 21.79
CA LYS A 39 -20.12 7.36 23.19
C LYS A 39 -21.15 8.42 23.56
N GLU A 40 -20.96 9.65 23.10
CA GLU A 40 -21.87 10.77 23.40
C GLU A 40 -23.20 10.68 22.64
N SER A 41 -23.18 10.27 21.37
CA SER A 41 -24.35 10.28 20.50
C SER A 41 -25.10 8.94 20.43
N GLY A 42 -24.49 7.86 20.89
CA GLY A 42 -25.01 6.50 20.71
C GLY A 42 -25.09 6.05 19.24
N ALA A 43 -24.70 6.93 18.32
CA ALA A 43 -24.79 6.72 16.88
C ALA A 43 -23.41 6.47 16.30
N LEU A 44 -23.18 5.23 15.81
CA LEU A 44 -22.05 4.98 14.91
C LEU A 44 -22.23 5.86 13.67
N PRO A 45 -21.16 6.50 13.17
CA PRO A 45 -21.21 7.09 11.84
C PRO A 45 -21.86 6.09 10.88
N ALA A 46 -22.81 6.52 10.06
CA ALA A 46 -23.62 5.66 9.19
C ALA A 46 -22.80 4.62 8.39
N LYS A 47 -21.55 4.94 8.15
CA LYS A 47 -20.54 4.07 7.49
C LYS A 47 -20.07 2.89 8.35
N LEU A 48 -20.05 3.05 9.68
CA LEU A 48 -19.71 1.98 10.64
C LEU A 48 -20.93 1.12 10.98
N TYR A 49 -22.12 1.69 10.92
CA TYR A 49 -23.36 0.96 11.15
C TYR A 49 -23.60 -0.06 10.03
N LYS A 50 -23.40 0.33 8.77
CA LYS A 50 -23.45 -0.59 7.62
C LYS A 50 -22.45 -1.75 7.75
N LEU A 51 -21.23 -1.46 8.21
CA LEU A 51 -20.21 -2.48 8.46
C LEU A 51 -20.63 -3.48 9.56
N ARG A 52 -21.35 -3.04 10.60
CA ARG A 52 -21.77 -3.90 11.72
C ARG A 52 -22.93 -4.82 11.34
N GLU A 53 -23.85 -4.39 10.49
CA GLU A 53 -24.96 -5.24 9.98
C GLU A 53 -24.45 -6.29 8.99
N GLU A 54 -23.47 -5.96 8.17
CA GLU A 54 -22.83 -6.88 7.23
C GLU A 54 -21.83 -7.84 7.92
N GLN A 55 -21.33 -7.50 9.13
CA GLN A 55 -20.38 -8.29 9.93
C GLN A 55 -21.04 -9.35 10.84
N LYS A 56 -22.35 -9.56 10.80
CA LYS A 56 -22.97 -10.69 11.50
C LYS A 56 -22.54 -12.06 10.99
N THR A 57 -21.83 -12.10 9.86
CA THR A 57 -21.02 -13.24 9.43
C THR A 57 -19.57 -12.99 9.86
N TYR A 58 -19.02 -13.89 10.67
CA TYR A 58 -17.61 -13.92 11.05
C TYR A 58 -16.74 -13.93 9.79
N LEU A 59 -16.29 -12.74 9.38
CA LEU A 59 -15.36 -12.60 8.27
C LEU A 59 -13.96 -12.94 8.79
N ASP A 60 -13.41 -14.04 8.36
CA ASP A 60 -12.02 -14.39 8.63
C ASP A 60 -11.11 -13.26 8.13
N PRO A 61 -10.37 -12.55 9.01
CA PRO A 61 -9.52 -11.43 8.60
C PRO A 61 -8.41 -11.83 7.62
N SER A 62 -8.09 -13.13 7.54
CA SER A 62 -7.14 -13.66 6.55
C SER A 62 -7.71 -13.63 5.13
N LEU A 63 -9.02 -13.73 4.98
CA LEU A 63 -9.71 -13.79 3.69
C LEU A 63 -10.27 -12.44 3.23
N TYR A 64 -10.42 -11.47 4.13
CA TYR A 64 -11.04 -10.18 3.81
C TYR A 64 -10.14 -8.99 4.16
N LYS A 65 -10.30 -7.90 3.42
CA LYS A 65 -9.66 -6.61 3.68
C LYS A 65 -10.71 -5.51 3.62
N ILE A 66 -10.77 -4.71 4.68
CA ILE A 66 -11.63 -3.52 4.70
C ILE A 66 -10.83 -2.34 4.18
N ARG A 67 -11.26 -1.76 3.08
CA ARG A 67 -10.61 -0.60 2.47
C ARG A 67 -11.66 0.44 2.05
N LYS A 68 -11.53 1.67 2.55
CA LYS A 68 -12.38 2.82 2.17
C LYS A 68 -13.89 2.54 2.18
N GLY A 69 -14.35 1.69 3.09
CA GLY A 69 -15.77 1.33 3.22
C GLY A 69 -16.24 0.17 2.35
N PHE A 70 -15.34 -0.48 1.62
CA PHE A 70 -15.61 -1.72 0.92
C PHE A 70 -14.94 -2.89 1.65
N ILE A 71 -15.67 -4.00 1.76
CA ILE A 71 -15.11 -5.28 2.19
C ILE A 71 -14.70 -5.98 0.91
N THR A 72 -13.40 -6.20 0.73
CA THR A 72 -12.86 -6.97 -0.37
C THR A 72 -12.44 -8.33 0.14
N LYS A 73 -12.92 -9.37 -0.51
CA LYS A 73 -12.45 -10.74 -0.27
C LYS A 73 -11.08 -10.91 -0.91
N ARG A 74 -10.19 -11.64 -0.26
CA ARG A 74 -8.95 -12.07 -0.88
C ARG A 74 -9.24 -13.16 -1.89
N ILE A 75 -8.67 -13.05 -3.07
CA ILE A 75 -8.81 -14.02 -4.14
C ILE A 75 -7.55 -14.89 -4.26
N PRO A 76 -7.65 -16.13 -4.73
CA PRO A 76 -6.49 -16.97 -5.06
C PRO A 76 -5.58 -16.30 -6.10
N TYR A 77 -4.28 -16.63 -6.05
CA TYR A 77 -3.29 -16.07 -6.99
C TYR A 77 -3.66 -16.30 -8.46
N GLU A 78 -4.17 -17.48 -8.81
CA GLU A 78 -4.57 -17.79 -10.19
C GLU A 78 -5.76 -16.94 -10.66
N GLU A 79 -6.68 -16.62 -9.78
CA GLU A 79 -7.78 -15.70 -10.07
C GLU A 79 -7.26 -14.27 -10.29
N ALA A 80 -6.36 -13.81 -9.41
CA ALA A 80 -5.68 -12.51 -9.58
C ALA A 80 -4.92 -12.44 -10.91
N LYS A 81 -4.31 -13.53 -11.35
CA LYS A 81 -3.61 -13.65 -12.65
C LYS A 81 -4.56 -13.49 -13.83
N ASN A 82 -5.79 -14.01 -13.74
CA ASN A 82 -6.82 -13.79 -14.75
C ASN A 82 -7.24 -12.31 -14.81
N LEU A 83 -7.36 -11.63 -13.67
CA LEU A 83 -7.64 -10.19 -13.62
C LEU A 83 -6.50 -9.38 -14.24
N VAL A 84 -5.24 -9.73 -13.94
CA VAL A 84 -4.06 -9.12 -14.55
C VAL A 84 -4.07 -9.31 -16.07
N PHE A 85 -4.36 -10.51 -16.55
CA PHE A 85 -4.48 -10.79 -17.98
C PHE A 85 -5.59 -9.94 -18.63
N GLY A 86 -6.76 -9.81 -17.97
CA GLY A 86 -7.84 -8.92 -18.41
C GLY A 86 -7.38 -7.47 -18.57
N VAL A 87 -6.67 -6.92 -17.57
CA VAL A 87 -6.09 -5.58 -17.67
C VAL A 87 -5.06 -5.50 -18.80
N GLN A 88 -4.16 -6.46 -18.91
CA GLN A 88 -3.14 -6.48 -19.96
C GLN A 88 -3.73 -6.55 -21.38
N SER A 89 -4.87 -7.21 -21.55
CA SER A 89 -5.53 -7.32 -22.87
C SER A 89 -6.10 -6.00 -23.38
N ILE A 90 -6.36 -5.05 -22.48
CA ILE A 90 -6.84 -3.70 -22.81
C ILE A 90 -5.67 -2.78 -23.16
N LEU A 91 -4.46 -3.09 -22.63
CA LEU A 91 -3.30 -2.21 -22.78
C LEU A 91 -2.76 -2.22 -24.22
N PRO A 92 -2.55 -1.04 -24.82
CA PRO A 92 -1.78 -0.92 -26.04
C PRO A 92 -0.34 -1.45 -25.88
N LYS A 93 0.26 -1.91 -26.98
CA LYS A 93 1.60 -2.53 -26.95
C LYS A 93 2.69 -1.62 -26.37
N GLU A 94 2.56 -0.31 -26.55
CA GLU A 94 3.50 0.70 -26.02
C GLU A 94 3.53 0.80 -24.48
N TYR A 95 2.53 0.23 -23.79
CA TYR A 95 2.49 0.18 -22.33
C TYR A 95 3.23 -1.01 -21.74
N LYS A 96 3.64 -1.98 -22.55
CA LYS A 96 4.25 -3.25 -22.08
C LYS A 96 5.41 -3.06 -21.09
N ASN A 97 6.25 -2.02 -21.30
CA ASN A 97 7.40 -1.72 -20.44
C ASN A 97 7.16 -0.51 -19.53
N LYS A 98 5.93 -0.02 -19.44
CA LYS A 98 5.56 1.15 -18.65
C LYS A 98 4.61 0.82 -17.51
N VAL A 99 4.03 -0.38 -17.49
CA VAL A 99 3.04 -0.83 -16.52
C VAL A 99 3.57 -2.06 -15.79
N PHE A 100 3.64 -1.98 -14.49
CA PHE A 100 4.18 -3.03 -13.61
C PHE A 100 3.14 -3.46 -12.59
N PHE A 101 2.90 -4.76 -12.48
CA PHE A 101 2.03 -5.36 -11.47
C PHE A 101 2.88 -5.71 -10.25
N LEU A 102 2.55 -5.15 -9.10
CA LEU A 102 3.38 -5.14 -7.90
C LEU A 102 2.64 -5.77 -6.70
N GLY A 103 2.97 -5.35 -5.51
CA GLY A 103 2.30 -5.75 -4.27
C GLY A 103 2.42 -7.24 -3.96
N SER A 104 1.37 -7.77 -3.35
CA SER A 104 1.27 -9.18 -3.00
C SER A 104 1.25 -10.09 -4.23
N PHE A 105 0.78 -9.60 -5.37
CA PHE A 105 0.80 -10.31 -6.65
C PHE A 105 2.24 -10.56 -7.12
N ARG A 106 3.09 -9.53 -7.17
CA ARG A 106 4.51 -9.70 -7.56
C ARG A 106 5.26 -10.62 -6.59
N ARG A 107 4.84 -10.65 -5.32
CA ARG A 107 5.43 -11.55 -4.30
C ARG A 107 4.89 -12.98 -4.33
N ASN A 108 4.09 -13.36 -5.32
CA ASN A 108 3.49 -14.69 -5.46
C ASN A 108 2.76 -15.18 -4.19
N LYS A 109 2.05 -14.29 -3.48
CA LYS A 109 1.27 -14.70 -2.31
C LYS A 109 0.06 -15.53 -2.74
N SER A 110 -0.26 -16.58 -2.01
CA SER A 110 -1.39 -17.49 -2.31
C SER A 110 -2.74 -16.78 -2.34
N LEU A 111 -2.89 -15.71 -1.55
CA LEU A 111 -4.10 -14.90 -1.47
C LEU A 111 -3.79 -13.43 -1.71
N ILE A 112 -4.47 -12.83 -2.69
CA ILE A 112 -4.31 -11.45 -3.14
C ILE A 112 -5.51 -10.63 -2.68
N ALA A 113 -5.28 -9.51 -2.01
CA ALA A 113 -6.35 -8.62 -1.54
C ALA A 113 -6.69 -7.50 -2.54
N ASP A 114 -5.68 -7.03 -3.24
CA ASP A 114 -5.74 -5.94 -4.21
C ASP A 114 -4.61 -6.10 -5.23
N LEU A 115 -4.82 -5.57 -6.42
CA LEU A 115 -3.76 -5.45 -7.42
C LEU A 115 -3.14 -4.05 -7.30
N ASP A 116 -1.83 -4.01 -7.09
CA ASP A 116 -1.06 -2.77 -7.12
C ASP A 116 -0.40 -2.63 -8.50
N ILE A 117 -0.69 -1.54 -9.20
CA ILE A 117 -0.16 -1.25 -10.53
C ILE A 117 0.62 0.07 -10.48
N LEU A 118 1.83 0.06 -11.02
CA LEU A 118 2.67 1.23 -11.17
C LEU A 118 2.84 1.55 -12.66
N VAL A 119 2.65 2.81 -13.02
CA VAL A 119 2.77 3.32 -14.39
C VAL A 119 3.92 4.32 -14.47
N VAL A 120 4.79 4.19 -15.48
CA VAL A 120 5.86 5.16 -15.71
C VAL A 120 5.33 6.33 -16.55
N GLY A 121 5.41 7.54 -16.00
CA GLY A 121 4.97 8.80 -16.62
C GLY A 121 3.53 9.18 -16.30
N GLU A 122 3.32 10.45 -15.93
CA GLU A 122 2.00 10.98 -15.57
C GLU A 122 1.01 10.91 -16.73
N HIS A 123 1.45 11.23 -17.94
CA HIS A 123 0.59 11.16 -19.12
C HIS A 123 0.09 9.73 -19.36
N ASN A 124 1.00 8.74 -19.35
CA ASN A 124 0.63 7.33 -19.48
C ASN A 124 -0.35 6.86 -18.38
N TYR A 125 -0.21 7.37 -17.16
CA TYR A 125 -1.12 7.06 -16.07
C TYR A 125 -2.53 7.60 -16.33
N ARG A 126 -2.67 8.84 -16.82
CA ARG A 126 -3.97 9.45 -17.12
C ARG A 126 -4.68 8.69 -18.26
N ASP A 127 -3.96 8.43 -19.35
CA ASP A 127 -4.48 7.66 -20.47
C ASP A 127 -4.92 6.25 -20.06
N LEU A 128 -4.11 5.59 -19.22
CA LEU A 128 -4.46 4.28 -18.68
C LEU A 128 -5.73 4.35 -17.82
N CYS A 129 -5.84 5.33 -16.94
CA CYS A 129 -7.03 5.50 -16.11
C CYS A 129 -8.28 5.72 -16.98
N ASP A 130 -8.19 6.53 -18.03
CA ASP A 130 -9.31 6.79 -18.96
C ASP A 130 -9.69 5.53 -19.77
N MET A 131 -8.72 4.73 -20.18
CA MET A 131 -8.99 3.44 -20.83
C MET A 131 -9.69 2.48 -19.87
N LEU A 132 -9.18 2.34 -18.64
CA LEU A 132 -9.72 1.40 -17.64
C LEU A 132 -11.10 1.85 -17.12
N ALA A 133 -11.38 3.15 -17.08
CA ALA A 133 -12.69 3.68 -16.67
C ALA A 133 -13.83 3.24 -17.61
N LYS A 134 -13.53 2.81 -18.82
CA LYS A 134 -14.51 2.24 -19.77
C LYS A 134 -14.93 0.81 -19.39
N HIS A 135 -14.13 0.12 -18.58
CA HIS A 135 -14.31 -1.29 -18.24
C HIS A 135 -14.51 -1.52 -16.74
N TYR A 136 -14.03 -0.62 -15.88
CA TYR A 136 -14.01 -0.77 -14.43
C TYR A 136 -14.52 0.49 -13.74
N THR A 137 -15.17 0.33 -12.58
CA THR A 137 -15.72 1.44 -11.81
C THR A 137 -14.63 2.11 -10.98
N ILE A 138 -14.51 3.44 -11.08
CA ILE A 138 -13.63 4.24 -10.23
C ILE A 138 -14.25 4.38 -8.83
N VAL A 139 -13.48 4.00 -7.81
CA VAL A 139 -13.85 4.17 -6.40
C VAL A 139 -13.27 5.45 -5.82
N VAL A 140 -12.01 5.72 -6.15
CA VAL A 140 -11.27 6.92 -5.71
C VAL A 140 -10.35 7.35 -6.83
N GLN A 141 -10.39 8.65 -7.14
CA GLN A 141 -9.48 9.27 -8.10
C GLN A 141 -8.69 10.39 -7.41
N GLY A 142 -7.39 10.38 -7.60
CA GLY A 142 -6.48 11.41 -7.11
C GLY A 142 -5.39 11.71 -8.15
N PRO A 143 -4.58 12.75 -7.92
CA PRO A 143 -3.59 13.18 -8.89
C PRO A 143 -2.43 12.18 -9.07
N GLN A 144 -2.17 11.34 -8.08
CA GLN A 144 -1.06 10.36 -8.10
C GLN A 144 -1.51 8.92 -8.02
N LYS A 145 -2.80 8.69 -7.70
CA LYS A 145 -3.34 7.35 -7.49
C LYS A 145 -4.83 7.31 -7.75
N THR A 146 -5.25 6.29 -8.51
CA THR A 146 -6.66 5.95 -8.73
C THR A 146 -6.92 4.52 -8.26
N THR A 147 -8.06 4.31 -7.61
CA THR A 147 -8.53 2.99 -7.20
C THR A 147 -9.75 2.63 -8.03
N PHE A 148 -9.69 1.50 -8.71
CA PHE A 148 -10.80 0.87 -9.40
C PHE A 148 -11.30 -0.34 -8.61
N VAL A 149 -12.54 -0.74 -8.87
CA VAL A 149 -13.08 -2.03 -8.42
C VAL A 149 -13.37 -2.89 -9.64
N PHE A 150 -13.00 -4.16 -9.55
CA PHE A 150 -13.44 -5.16 -10.51
C PHE A 150 -14.90 -5.48 -10.23
N ASP A 151 -15.72 -5.61 -11.28
CA ASP A 151 -17.11 -6.01 -11.17
C ASP A 151 -17.22 -7.54 -11.00
N THR A 152 -16.60 -8.03 -9.95
CA THR A 152 -16.63 -9.43 -9.52
C THR A 152 -17.43 -9.56 -8.23
N LEU A 153 -17.86 -10.77 -7.89
CA LEU A 153 -18.56 -11.05 -6.63
C LEU A 153 -17.73 -10.64 -5.40
N GLU A 154 -16.41 -10.76 -5.48
CA GLU A 154 -15.44 -10.46 -4.43
C GLU A 154 -15.09 -8.97 -4.32
N LYS A 155 -15.48 -8.14 -5.30
CA LYS A 155 -15.15 -6.71 -5.36
C LYS A 155 -13.66 -6.41 -5.12
N THR A 156 -12.79 -7.21 -5.71
CA THR A 156 -11.33 -6.98 -5.66
C THR A 156 -11.02 -5.59 -6.21
N THR A 157 -10.08 -4.89 -5.58
CA THR A 157 -9.69 -3.54 -6.00
C THR A 157 -8.36 -3.55 -6.75
N MET A 158 -8.22 -2.58 -7.64
CA MET A 158 -7.00 -2.29 -8.39
C MET A 158 -6.56 -0.86 -8.06
N ASP A 159 -5.37 -0.72 -7.50
CA ASP A 159 -4.75 0.55 -7.17
C ASP A 159 -3.72 0.89 -8.23
N ILE A 160 -3.93 1.96 -8.97
CA ILE A 160 -3.00 2.43 -9.99
C ILE A 160 -2.32 3.71 -9.49
N ALA A 161 -1.00 3.69 -9.44
CA ALA A 161 -0.16 4.85 -9.14
C ALA A 161 0.81 5.09 -10.30
N TRP A 162 1.38 6.30 -10.36
CA TRP A 162 2.41 6.60 -11.36
C TRP A 162 3.71 7.09 -10.71
N CYS A 163 4.80 6.99 -11.46
CA CYS A 163 6.12 7.47 -11.09
C CYS A 163 6.86 8.06 -12.29
N ASN A 164 7.90 8.83 -12.02
CA ASN A 164 8.88 9.19 -13.02
C ASN A 164 9.88 8.04 -13.24
N ALA A 165 10.49 7.99 -14.42
CA ALA A 165 11.51 6.99 -14.72
C ALA A 165 12.70 7.03 -13.73
N SER A 166 13.06 8.22 -13.26
CA SER A 166 14.18 8.44 -12.33
C SER A 166 13.96 7.84 -10.94
N ASN A 167 12.72 7.62 -10.51
CA ASN A 167 12.42 7.02 -9.21
C ASN A 167 11.73 5.64 -9.31
N LEU A 168 11.74 5.05 -10.50
CA LEU A 168 11.06 3.77 -10.76
C LEU A 168 11.52 2.66 -9.80
N ALA A 169 12.83 2.50 -9.60
CA ALA A 169 13.36 1.45 -8.72
C ALA A 169 12.88 1.61 -7.26
N PHE A 170 12.84 2.84 -6.75
CA PHE A 170 12.34 3.13 -5.40
C PHE A 170 10.84 2.88 -5.27
N GLN A 171 10.07 3.24 -6.29
CA GLN A 171 8.63 2.96 -6.35
C GLN A 171 8.37 1.45 -6.44
N MET A 172 9.10 0.73 -7.29
CA MET A 172 8.98 -0.73 -7.40
C MET A 172 9.30 -1.41 -6.06
N LEU A 173 10.38 -1.01 -5.39
CA LEU A 173 10.74 -1.51 -4.06
C LEU A 173 9.62 -1.25 -3.04
N HIS A 174 9.12 -0.01 -3.00
CA HIS A 174 8.09 0.40 -2.06
C HIS A 174 6.77 -0.36 -2.25
N PHE A 175 6.26 -0.40 -3.49
CA PHE A 175 4.98 -1.05 -3.80
C PHE A 175 5.07 -2.57 -3.80
N THR A 176 6.23 -3.15 -4.16
CA THR A 176 6.43 -4.58 -3.99
C THR A 176 6.30 -4.99 -2.53
N GLY A 177 6.84 -4.22 -1.61
CA GLY A 177 6.80 -4.53 -0.18
C GLY A 177 7.73 -5.73 0.14
N SER A 178 7.42 -6.55 1.14
CA SER A 178 6.29 -6.43 2.10
C SER A 178 6.43 -5.20 3.02
N ALA A 179 5.41 -4.94 3.84
CA ALA A 179 5.54 -3.90 4.87
C ALA A 179 6.76 -4.14 5.78
N THR A 180 7.01 -5.39 6.17
CA THR A 180 8.16 -5.79 6.97
C THR A 180 9.48 -5.51 6.23
N ASN A 181 9.57 -5.85 4.94
CA ASN A 181 10.75 -5.55 4.16
C ASN A 181 10.97 -4.03 4.04
N ASN A 182 9.94 -3.25 3.76
CA ASN A 182 10.04 -1.79 3.70
C ASN A 182 10.51 -1.18 5.03
N ILE A 183 10.04 -1.69 6.17
CA ILE A 183 10.49 -1.25 7.50
C ILE A 183 11.99 -1.56 7.66
N ARG A 184 12.42 -2.79 7.32
CA ARG A 184 13.83 -3.20 7.41
C ARG A 184 14.73 -2.31 6.55
N MET A 185 14.36 -2.06 5.30
CA MET A 185 15.13 -1.22 4.38
C MET A 185 15.26 0.22 4.89
N ARG A 186 14.15 0.79 5.38
CA ARG A 186 14.13 2.14 5.95
C ARG A 186 14.93 2.26 7.24
N ALA A 187 14.88 1.24 8.11
CA ALA A 187 15.68 1.19 9.33
C ALA A 187 17.17 1.20 8.98
N ARG A 188 17.59 0.36 8.01
CA ARG A 188 18.98 0.30 7.57
C ARG A 188 19.44 1.62 6.92
N ALA A 189 18.62 2.24 6.09
CA ALA A 189 18.93 3.56 5.53
C ALA A 189 19.13 4.60 6.66
N LYS A 190 18.27 4.61 7.68
CA LYS A 190 18.38 5.50 8.83
C LYS A 190 19.69 5.29 9.60
N GLU A 191 20.12 4.05 9.84
CA GLU A 191 21.41 3.74 10.47
C GLU A 191 22.62 4.32 9.68
N MET A 192 22.48 4.45 8.36
CA MET A 192 23.49 5.04 7.50
C MET A 192 23.38 6.58 7.37
N GLY A 193 22.41 7.19 8.04
CA GLY A 193 22.11 8.62 7.96
C GLY A 193 21.29 9.03 6.74
N PHE A 194 20.47 8.12 6.19
CA PHE A 194 19.58 8.41 5.06
C PHE A 194 18.10 8.21 5.40
N MET A 195 17.26 8.97 4.70
CA MET A 195 15.82 8.74 4.63
C MET A 195 15.49 8.02 3.33
N LEU A 196 14.93 6.81 3.43
CA LEU A 196 14.45 6.03 2.28
C LEU A 196 12.92 6.10 2.20
N ASN A 197 12.40 6.48 1.04
CA ASN A 197 10.97 6.43 0.74
C ASN A 197 10.72 6.05 -0.73
N GLN A 198 9.47 6.11 -1.20
CA GLN A 198 9.11 5.78 -2.58
C GLN A 198 9.66 6.75 -3.63
N TYR A 199 10.12 7.92 -3.24
CA TYR A 199 10.64 8.93 -4.16
C TYR A 199 12.16 8.87 -4.30
N GLY A 200 12.85 8.21 -3.35
CA GLY A 200 14.30 8.12 -3.39
C GLY A 200 14.94 7.85 -2.05
N LEU A 201 16.25 8.00 -2.05
CA LEU A 201 17.13 7.98 -0.90
C LEU A 201 17.71 9.39 -0.72
N PHE A 202 17.63 9.92 0.50
CA PHE A 202 18.01 11.32 0.81
C PHE A 202 18.92 11.35 2.03
N PRO A 203 20.10 11.99 1.95
CA PRO A 203 20.97 12.18 3.11
C PRO A 203 20.26 13.06 4.15
N THR A 204 20.40 12.70 5.42
CA THR A 204 19.94 13.49 6.56
C THR A 204 21.09 14.29 7.17
N GLU A 205 20.82 15.12 8.17
CA GLU A 205 21.87 15.85 8.91
C GLU A 205 22.83 14.89 9.63
N GLU A 206 22.37 13.70 9.99
CA GLU A 206 23.17 12.64 10.63
C GLU A 206 24.06 11.86 9.65
N CYS A 207 23.94 12.12 8.34
CA CYS A 207 24.70 11.41 7.31
C CYS A 207 26.19 11.80 7.39
N SER A 208 27.07 10.80 7.53
CA SER A 208 28.52 11.03 7.52
C SER A 208 28.98 11.59 6.17
N GLN A 209 30.02 12.44 6.17
CA GLN A 209 30.56 13.02 4.94
C GLN A 209 30.99 11.94 3.93
N THR A 210 31.55 10.83 4.40
CA THR A 210 31.95 9.70 3.56
C THR A 210 30.74 9.07 2.86
N ASN A 211 29.64 8.83 3.58
CA ASN A 211 28.42 8.27 3.00
C ASN A 211 27.77 9.24 2.02
N LYS A 212 27.79 10.53 2.32
CA LYS A 212 27.24 11.57 1.46
C LYS A 212 28.00 11.64 0.12
N ILE A 213 29.32 11.67 0.14
CA ILE A 213 30.15 11.69 -1.07
C ILE A 213 29.89 10.42 -1.89
N LYS A 214 29.90 9.23 -1.25
CA LYS A 214 29.60 7.96 -1.93
C LYS A 214 28.23 8.00 -2.60
N PHE A 215 27.21 8.51 -1.92
CA PHE A 215 25.87 8.62 -2.46
C PHE A 215 25.80 9.56 -3.68
N GLU A 216 26.42 10.73 -3.59
CA GLU A 216 26.43 11.73 -4.66
C GLU A 216 27.07 11.15 -5.94
N LEU A 217 28.25 10.52 -5.83
CA LEU A 217 28.94 9.88 -6.96
C LEU A 217 28.10 8.76 -7.62
N LEU A 218 27.44 7.93 -6.83
CA LEU A 218 26.59 6.86 -7.35
C LEU A 218 25.30 7.41 -7.98
N ASN A 219 24.72 8.43 -7.39
CA ASN A 219 23.49 9.04 -7.91
C ASN A 219 23.74 9.73 -9.27
N GLU A 220 24.88 10.39 -9.46
CA GLU A 220 25.29 10.98 -10.74
C GLU A 220 25.48 9.91 -11.83
N SER A 221 25.91 8.69 -11.48
CA SER A 221 26.09 7.58 -12.41
C SER A 221 24.80 6.80 -12.74
N ASN A 222 23.63 7.26 -12.27
CA ASN A 222 22.36 6.55 -12.38
C ASN A 222 22.37 5.14 -11.75
N PHE A 223 23.18 4.94 -10.71
CA PHE A 223 23.34 3.65 -10.01
C PHE A 223 22.01 3.11 -9.48
N PHE A 224 21.15 3.97 -8.96
CA PHE A 224 19.86 3.58 -8.35
C PHE A 224 18.75 3.31 -9.39
N SER A 225 19.12 2.78 -10.55
CA SER A 225 18.17 2.42 -11.61
C SER A 225 17.45 1.09 -11.38
N THR A 226 17.93 0.27 -10.44
CA THR A 226 17.36 -1.05 -10.10
C THR A 226 17.14 -1.22 -8.60
N GLU A 227 16.27 -2.18 -8.22
CA GLU A 227 16.05 -2.51 -6.80
C GLU A 227 17.32 -3.12 -6.18
N GLU A 228 18.06 -3.94 -6.95
CA GLU A 228 19.33 -4.56 -6.54
C GLU A 228 20.36 -3.53 -6.09
N ALA A 229 20.49 -2.45 -6.85
CA ALA A 229 21.41 -1.35 -6.52
C ALA A 229 21.04 -0.67 -5.19
N ILE A 230 19.74 -0.56 -4.88
CA ILE A 230 19.29 -0.01 -3.60
C ILE A 230 19.69 -0.94 -2.44
N PHE A 231 19.50 -2.26 -2.61
CA PHE A 231 19.94 -3.25 -1.62
C PHE A 231 21.47 -3.24 -1.44
N GLU A 232 22.21 -3.20 -2.54
CA GLU A 232 23.68 -3.12 -2.53
C GLU A 232 24.19 -1.88 -1.79
N PHE A 233 23.64 -0.71 -2.09
CA PHE A 233 24.02 0.52 -1.40
C PHE A 233 23.83 0.43 0.11
N LEU A 234 22.72 -0.19 0.54
CA LEU A 234 22.39 -0.38 1.95
C LEU A 234 23.21 -1.51 2.61
N GLY A 235 24.06 -2.21 1.85
CA GLY A 235 24.81 -3.36 2.35
C GLY A 235 23.92 -4.54 2.76
N LEU A 236 22.79 -4.72 2.09
CA LEU A 236 21.86 -5.80 2.34
C LEU A 236 21.86 -6.78 1.17
N PRO A 237 21.71 -8.09 1.43
CA PRO A 237 21.54 -9.07 0.37
C PRO A 237 20.23 -8.80 -0.36
N TYR A 238 20.27 -8.83 -1.69
CA TYR A 238 19.06 -8.73 -2.50
C TYR A 238 18.07 -9.85 -2.18
N LEU A 239 16.84 -9.50 -2.04
CA LEU A 239 15.75 -10.45 -1.87
C LEU A 239 14.83 -10.39 -3.09
N GLU A 240 14.63 -11.54 -3.71
CA GLU A 240 13.60 -11.70 -4.73
C GLU A 240 12.22 -11.31 -4.18
N PRO A 241 11.32 -10.76 -5.01
CA PRO A 241 9.99 -10.33 -4.56
C PRO A 241 9.25 -11.37 -3.71
N GLN A 242 9.27 -12.65 -4.08
CA GLN A 242 8.60 -13.73 -3.36
C GLN A 242 9.16 -13.98 -1.95
N ASN A 243 10.38 -13.54 -1.68
CA ASN A 243 11.10 -13.72 -0.40
C ASN A 243 10.99 -12.49 0.52
N ARG A 244 10.23 -11.49 0.12
CA ARG A 244 10.05 -10.22 0.85
C ARG A 244 8.87 -10.20 1.79
#